data_84d2e62c5c2c1bdc7548b494aa5832d6
#
_entry.id   84d2e62c5c2c1bdc7548b494aa5832d6
#
_cell.length_a   1.000
_cell.length_b   1.000
_cell.length_c   1.000
_cell.angle_alpha   90.00
_cell.angle_beta   90.00
_cell.angle_gamma   90.00
#
_symmetry.space_group_name_H-M   'P 1'
#
loop_
_entity.id
_entity.type
_entity.pdbx_description
1 polymer ?
#
loop_
_entity_poly.entity_id
_entity_poly.type
_entity_poly.pdbx_seq_one_letter_code
_entity_poly.pdbx_strand_id
1 'polypeptide(L)'
;VEVKNGTAAVSADSSKLTAVSGKDSLTLDLSADSTVRTVSLTGDVVAALAGAKNGAALTLPNGTVALDRETLTALGSAAQADGMASISIASADKSSLTDAQRKYLPKNGTILNISAQVQPKNGTATHIHALNGTASVSVAYSLKSGENAAHLVAYYLAEDGSFEKLPVIYDAATGKATFKTTHFSTFVITHEYSSDFSDVNLRKWFYNEVNTALENGWSKGLTATK
;
A
#
# COMPACT_ATOMS: atom_id res chain seq x y z
N VAL A 1 -12.80 19.88 1.88
CA VAL A 1 -12.75 18.63 1.12
C VAL A 1 -13.96 18.56 0.23
N GLU A 2 -13.75 18.31 -1.05
CA GLU A 2 -14.80 18.08 -2.04
C GLU A 2 -14.65 16.66 -2.59
N VAL A 3 -15.73 15.89 -2.64
CA VAL A 3 -15.71 14.51 -3.19
C VAL A 3 -16.46 14.47 -4.52
N LYS A 4 -15.78 13.98 -5.56
CA LYS A 4 -16.36 13.80 -6.90
C LYS A 4 -15.75 12.57 -7.57
N ASN A 5 -16.62 11.70 -8.11
CA ASN A 5 -16.19 10.49 -8.83
C ASN A 5 -15.16 9.63 -8.06
N GLY A 6 -15.35 9.44 -6.76
CA GLY A 6 -14.46 8.66 -5.92
C GLY A 6 -13.12 9.33 -5.58
N THR A 7 -12.94 10.60 -5.93
CA THR A 7 -11.78 11.40 -5.58
C THR A 7 -12.16 12.46 -4.56
N ALA A 8 -11.46 12.49 -3.42
CA ALA A 8 -11.55 13.56 -2.42
C ALA A 8 -10.48 14.60 -2.73
N ALA A 9 -10.88 15.76 -3.19
CA ALA A 9 -10.01 16.91 -3.40
C ALA A 9 -9.87 17.71 -2.10
N VAL A 10 -8.64 17.94 -1.67
CA VAL A 10 -8.31 18.65 -0.43
C VAL A 10 -7.46 19.86 -0.75
N SER A 11 -7.97 21.02 -0.39
CA SER A 11 -7.26 22.29 -0.39
C SER A 11 -7.45 22.97 0.97
N ALA A 12 -6.55 23.85 1.35
CA ALA A 12 -6.66 24.60 2.59
C ALA A 12 -6.09 26.02 2.41
N ASP A 13 -6.64 26.96 3.17
CA ASP A 13 -6.11 28.31 3.24
C ASP A 13 -4.73 28.31 3.94
N SER A 14 -3.84 29.18 3.51
CA SER A 14 -2.46 29.28 4.03
C SER A 14 -2.40 29.46 5.56
N SER A 15 -3.38 30.15 6.17
CA SER A 15 -3.48 30.30 7.62
C SER A 15 -3.72 28.98 8.37
N LYS A 16 -4.44 28.03 7.76
CA LYS A 16 -4.67 26.69 8.31
C LYS A 16 -3.47 25.79 8.13
N LEU A 17 -2.72 25.95 7.04
CA LEU A 17 -1.52 25.17 6.75
C LEU A 17 -0.40 25.43 7.76
N THR A 18 -0.27 26.67 8.23
CA THR A 18 0.74 27.03 9.26
C THR A 18 0.50 26.29 10.59
N ALA A 19 -0.76 25.99 10.94
CA ALA A 19 -1.11 25.34 12.19
C ALA A 19 -0.70 23.85 12.27
N VAL A 20 -0.38 23.22 11.14
CA VAL A 20 0.01 21.79 11.08
C VAL A 20 1.53 21.60 11.16
N SER A 21 2.31 22.63 10.91
CA SER A 21 3.78 22.58 11.00
C SER A 21 4.25 22.26 12.43
N GLY A 22 5.22 21.35 12.54
CA GLY A 22 5.82 20.97 13.82
C GLY A 22 5.00 19.97 14.66
N LYS A 23 3.84 19.52 14.21
CA LYS A 23 3.11 18.42 14.84
C LYS A 23 3.91 17.10 14.74
N ASP A 24 3.68 16.17 15.66
CA ASP A 24 4.40 14.89 15.63
C ASP A 24 3.97 14.02 14.44
N SER A 25 2.67 13.92 14.20
CA SER A 25 2.09 13.26 13.03
C SER A 25 0.76 13.89 12.67
N LEU A 26 0.35 13.75 11.43
CA LEU A 26 -0.93 14.23 10.92
C LEU A 26 -1.72 13.06 10.32
N THR A 27 -3.03 13.12 10.47
CA THR A 27 -3.92 12.15 9.83
C THR A 27 -5.00 12.90 9.06
N LEU A 28 -5.15 12.59 7.79
CA LEU A 28 -6.29 12.97 6.98
C LEU A 28 -7.18 11.74 6.82
N ASP A 29 -8.32 11.72 7.53
CA ASP A 29 -9.25 10.61 7.50
C ASP A 29 -10.42 10.91 6.56
N LEU A 30 -10.52 10.12 5.49
CA LEU A 30 -11.55 10.17 4.45
C LEU A 30 -12.33 8.85 4.38
N SER A 31 -12.19 7.97 5.39
CA SER A 31 -12.80 6.64 5.39
C SER A 31 -14.31 6.63 5.56
N ALA A 32 -14.89 7.74 6.02
CA ALA A 32 -16.34 7.88 6.24
C ALA A 32 -17.16 7.82 4.92
N ASP A 33 -16.57 8.23 3.80
CA ASP A 33 -17.22 8.11 2.48
C ASP A 33 -16.70 6.87 1.75
N SER A 34 -17.50 5.82 1.76
CA SER A 34 -17.15 4.52 1.18
C SER A 34 -16.88 4.54 -0.34
N THR A 35 -17.17 5.63 -1.03
CA THR A 35 -16.91 5.78 -2.47
C THR A 35 -15.50 6.29 -2.77
N VAL A 36 -14.84 6.93 -1.80
CA VAL A 36 -13.50 7.50 -2.00
C VAL A 36 -12.46 6.40 -2.21
N ARG A 37 -11.68 6.55 -3.27
CA ARG A 37 -10.56 5.67 -3.62
C ARG A 37 -9.26 6.44 -3.82
N THR A 38 -9.39 7.74 -4.06
CA THR A 38 -8.28 8.65 -4.36
C THR A 38 -8.40 9.87 -3.48
N VAL A 39 -7.30 10.32 -2.92
CA VAL A 39 -7.15 11.64 -2.32
C VAL A 39 -6.27 12.48 -3.23
N SER A 40 -6.70 13.70 -3.53
CA SER A 40 -5.97 14.67 -4.33
C SER A 40 -5.72 15.92 -3.48
N LEU A 41 -4.45 16.22 -3.26
CA LEU A 41 -3.97 17.30 -2.38
C LEU A 41 -3.32 18.37 -3.23
N THR A 42 -3.59 19.64 -2.95
CA THR A 42 -2.80 20.73 -3.55
C THR A 42 -1.35 20.67 -3.03
N GLY A 43 -0.40 21.14 -3.83
CA GLY A 43 1.02 21.02 -3.48
C GLY A 43 1.40 21.76 -2.19
N ASP A 44 0.71 22.88 -1.87
CA ASP A 44 0.86 23.58 -0.61
C ASP A 44 0.36 22.76 0.58
N VAL A 45 -0.74 22.02 0.43
CA VAL A 45 -1.21 21.05 1.45
C VAL A 45 -0.17 19.97 1.67
N VAL A 46 0.36 19.37 0.60
CA VAL A 46 1.41 18.34 0.71
C VAL A 46 2.66 18.88 1.41
N ALA A 47 3.09 20.09 1.06
CA ALA A 47 4.22 20.75 1.71
C ALA A 47 3.97 21.00 3.21
N ALA A 48 2.75 21.38 3.59
CA ALA A 48 2.38 21.54 4.99
C ALA A 48 2.40 20.20 5.74
N LEU A 49 1.90 19.12 5.13
CA LEU A 49 1.95 17.76 5.69
C LEU A 49 3.40 17.27 5.88
N ALA A 50 4.31 17.64 4.97
CA ALA A 50 5.74 17.37 5.10
C ALA A 50 6.38 18.14 6.28
N GLY A 51 5.73 19.18 6.80
CA GLY A 51 6.16 19.91 8.01
C GLY A 51 5.97 19.13 9.32
N ALA A 52 5.21 18.03 9.33
CA ALA A 52 5.10 17.16 10.49
C ALA A 52 6.37 16.30 10.66
N LYS A 53 6.75 16.01 11.92
CA LYS A 53 8.00 15.28 12.23
C LYS A 53 8.02 13.86 11.64
N ASN A 54 6.90 13.16 11.73
CA ASN A 54 6.75 11.76 11.29
C ASN A 54 5.90 11.63 10.02
N GLY A 55 5.75 12.73 9.26
CA GLY A 55 4.93 12.72 8.04
C GLY A 55 3.44 12.70 8.31
N ALA A 56 2.67 12.15 7.37
CA ALA A 56 1.22 12.14 7.44
C ALA A 56 0.61 10.81 6.97
N ALA A 57 -0.50 10.43 7.59
CA ALA A 57 -1.32 9.29 7.22
C ALA A 57 -2.58 9.74 6.47
N LEU A 58 -2.83 9.11 5.34
CA LEU A 58 -4.02 9.28 4.50
C LEU A 58 -4.87 8.03 4.66
N THR A 59 -6.00 8.15 5.35
CA THR A 59 -6.92 7.02 5.59
C THR A 59 -8.08 7.11 4.62
N LEU A 60 -8.20 6.09 3.78
CA LEU A 60 -9.29 5.88 2.82
C LEU A 60 -10.06 4.60 3.19
N PRO A 61 -11.23 4.34 2.61
CA PRO A 61 -12.02 3.14 2.93
C PRO A 61 -11.28 1.81 2.75
N ASN A 62 -10.39 1.72 1.77
CA ASN A 62 -9.64 0.50 1.48
C ASN A 62 -8.35 0.34 2.30
N GLY A 63 -7.96 1.36 3.07
CA GLY A 63 -6.76 1.30 3.90
C GLY A 63 -6.13 2.67 4.16
N THR A 64 -5.04 2.64 4.88
CA THR A 64 -4.25 3.82 5.23
C THR A 64 -2.89 3.76 4.55
N VAL A 65 -2.48 4.87 3.95
CA VAL A 65 -1.13 5.08 3.44
C VAL A 65 -0.48 6.18 4.28
N ALA A 66 0.49 5.83 5.11
CA ALA A 66 1.27 6.78 5.88
C ALA A 66 2.58 7.06 5.12
N LEU A 67 2.79 8.30 4.78
CA LEU A 67 3.96 8.79 4.04
C LEU A 67 4.91 9.48 5.00
N ASP A 68 6.19 9.16 4.90
CA ASP A 68 7.22 9.87 5.64
C ASP A 68 7.44 11.29 5.08
N ARG A 69 8.19 12.07 5.84
CA ARG A 69 8.48 13.47 5.49
C ARG A 69 9.21 13.58 4.15
N GLU A 70 10.12 12.66 3.84
CA GLU A 70 10.93 12.69 2.63
C GLU A 70 10.05 12.45 1.40
N THR A 71 9.16 11.48 1.46
CA THR A 71 8.17 11.21 0.40
C THR A 71 7.25 12.40 0.18
N LEU A 72 6.69 12.97 1.26
CA LEU A 72 5.82 14.16 1.16
C LEU A 72 6.54 15.37 0.59
N THR A 73 7.80 15.61 0.99
CA THR A 73 8.62 16.70 0.45
C THR A 73 8.84 16.54 -1.06
N ALA A 74 9.16 15.33 -1.51
CA ALA A 74 9.36 15.05 -2.93
C ALA A 74 8.06 15.24 -3.73
N LEU A 75 6.93 14.73 -3.23
CA LEU A 75 5.61 14.89 -3.87
C LEU A 75 5.20 16.37 -3.95
N GLY A 76 5.35 17.12 -2.87
CA GLY A 76 5.02 18.56 -2.83
C GLY A 76 5.90 19.38 -3.79
N SER A 77 7.20 19.08 -3.85
CA SER A 77 8.14 19.74 -4.78
C SER A 77 7.78 19.44 -6.24
N ALA A 78 7.41 18.18 -6.55
CA ALA A 78 7.03 17.78 -7.89
C ALA A 78 5.67 18.38 -8.33
N ALA A 79 4.70 18.47 -7.41
CA ALA A 79 3.39 19.06 -7.67
C ALA A 79 3.48 20.59 -7.85
N GLN A 80 4.40 21.26 -7.14
CA GLN A 80 4.43 22.72 -6.96
C GLN A 80 3.19 23.23 -6.20
N ALA A 81 3.19 24.45 -5.70
CA ALA A 81 2.15 24.97 -4.79
C ALA A 81 0.73 24.82 -5.36
N ASP A 82 0.53 25.21 -6.60
CA ASP A 82 -0.78 25.22 -7.29
C ASP A 82 -1.08 23.93 -8.07
N GLY A 83 -0.18 22.96 -8.06
CA GLY A 83 -0.39 21.64 -8.67
C GLY A 83 -1.07 20.67 -7.70
N MET A 84 -1.21 19.45 -8.14
CA MET A 84 -1.90 18.39 -7.40
C MET A 84 -1.01 17.17 -7.21
N ALA A 85 -1.05 16.56 -6.02
CA ALA A 85 -0.56 15.22 -5.78
C ALA A 85 -1.75 14.33 -5.41
N SER A 86 -1.94 13.25 -6.17
CA SER A 86 -3.04 12.32 -5.98
C SER A 86 -2.49 10.97 -5.55
N ILE A 87 -3.09 10.36 -4.52
CA ILE A 87 -2.73 9.04 -4.02
C ILE A 87 -3.99 8.20 -3.97
N SER A 88 -3.91 6.99 -4.51
CA SER A 88 -5.02 6.04 -4.47
C SER A 88 -4.62 4.72 -3.85
N ILE A 89 -5.60 4.08 -3.20
CA ILE A 89 -5.53 2.70 -2.75
C ILE A 89 -6.83 2.00 -3.14
N ALA A 90 -6.71 0.94 -3.92
CA ALA A 90 -7.83 0.18 -4.42
C ALA A 90 -7.57 -1.32 -4.33
N SER A 91 -8.61 -2.09 -4.02
CA SER A 91 -8.58 -3.52 -4.26
C SER A 91 -8.54 -3.76 -5.77
N ALA A 92 -7.78 -4.75 -6.19
CA ALA A 92 -7.61 -5.09 -7.60
C ALA A 92 -7.96 -6.56 -7.84
N ASP A 93 -8.40 -6.86 -9.06
CA ASP A 93 -8.69 -8.22 -9.50
C ASP A 93 -7.52 -8.80 -10.30
N LYS A 94 -7.45 -10.13 -10.36
CA LYS A 94 -6.46 -10.84 -11.17
C LYS A 94 -6.49 -10.43 -12.65
N SER A 95 -7.65 -10.00 -13.15
CA SER A 95 -7.81 -9.54 -14.54
C SER A 95 -7.08 -8.24 -14.84
N SER A 96 -6.81 -7.41 -13.83
CA SER A 96 -6.07 -6.14 -13.98
C SER A 96 -4.56 -6.32 -14.01
N LEU A 97 -4.06 -7.53 -13.73
CA LEU A 97 -2.63 -7.84 -13.71
C LEU A 97 -2.10 -8.17 -15.10
N THR A 98 -0.82 -7.89 -15.34
CA THR A 98 -0.11 -8.38 -16.53
C THR A 98 0.05 -9.90 -16.46
N ASP A 99 0.34 -10.54 -17.61
CA ASP A 99 0.64 -11.98 -17.65
C ASP A 99 1.86 -12.33 -16.81
N ALA A 100 2.86 -11.45 -16.80
CA ALA A 100 4.07 -11.60 -16.01
C ALA A 100 3.77 -11.59 -14.50
N GLN A 101 2.93 -10.67 -14.03
CA GLN A 101 2.48 -10.61 -12.64
C GLN A 101 1.65 -11.84 -12.24
N ARG A 102 0.72 -12.27 -13.12
CA ARG A 102 -0.14 -13.45 -12.85
C ARG A 102 0.64 -14.74 -12.65
N LYS A 103 1.80 -14.89 -13.31
CA LYS A 103 2.64 -16.08 -13.20
C LYS A 103 3.11 -16.37 -11.77
N TYR A 104 3.33 -15.33 -10.97
CA TYR A 104 3.83 -15.43 -9.60
C TYR A 104 2.80 -15.05 -8.55
N LEU A 105 1.52 -14.97 -8.92
CA LEU A 105 0.46 -14.58 -8.01
C LEU A 105 0.16 -15.70 -7.00
N PRO A 106 0.23 -15.44 -5.69
CA PRO A 106 -0.29 -16.36 -4.68
C PRO A 106 -1.79 -16.63 -4.87
N LYS A 107 -2.21 -17.88 -4.74
CA LYS A 107 -3.58 -18.31 -5.07
C LYS A 107 -4.67 -17.61 -4.26
N ASN A 108 -4.40 -17.38 -2.97
CA ASN A 108 -5.34 -16.82 -2.00
C ASN A 108 -4.98 -15.39 -1.54
N GLY A 109 -4.18 -14.68 -2.31
CA GLY A 109 -3.73 -13.34 -1.96
C GLY A 109 -4.80 -12.26 -2.18
N THR A 110 -4.83 -11.27 -1.28
CA THR A 110 -5.57 -10.02 -1.46
C THR A 110 -4.72 -9.06 -2.30
N ILE A 111 -5.23 -8.67 -3.46
CA ILE A 111 -4.50 -7.80 -4.39
C ILE A 111 -4.89 -6.35 -4.12
N LEU A 112 -3.88 -5.49 -4.01
CA LEU A 112 -4.01 -4.06 -3.82
C LEU A 112 -3.24 -3.32 -4.91
N ASN A 113 -3.85 -2.29 -5.48
CA ASN A 113 -3.16 -1.33 -6.32
C ASN A 113 -3.02 -0.02 -5.55
N ILE A 114 -1.79 0.45 -5.39
CA ILE A 114 -1.48 1.72 -4.77
C ILE A 114 -0.76 2.56 -5.80
N SER A 115 -1.27 3.74 -6.07
CA SER A 115 -0.66 4.63 -7.05
C SER A 115 -0.54 6.06 -6.52
N ALA A 116 0.47 6.76 -7.00
CA ALA A 116 0.57 8.20 -6.84
C ALA A 116 0.81 8.87 -8.20
N GLN A 117 0.27 10.05 -8.33
CA GLN A 117 0.41 10.89 -9.50
C GLN A 117 0.62 12.34 -9.07
N VAL A 118 1.51 13.03 -9.73
CA VAL A 118 1.67 14.47 -9.56
C VAL A 118 1.33 15.18 -10.86
N GLN A 119 0.66 16.31 -10.74
CA GLN A 119 0.30 17.17 -11.86
C GLN A 119 0.62 18.63 -11.49
N PRO A 120 1.74 19.19 -11.98
CA PRO A 120 2.00 20.63 -11.86
C PRO A 120 0.87 21.44 -12.54
N LYS A 121 0.61 22.66 -12.07
CA LYS A 121 -0.48 23.51 -12.56
C LYS A 121 -0.52 23.63 -14.10
N ASN A 122 0.65 23.77 -14.73
CA ASN A 122 0.79 23.94 -16.18
C ASN A 122 1.55 22.77 -16.84
N GLY A 123 1.59 21.60 -16.20
CA GLY A 123 2.32 20.42 -16.64
C GLY A 123 1.42 19.23 -16.91
N THR A 124 2.01 18.19 -17.49
CA THR A 124 1.36 16.89 -17.64
C THR A 124 1.43 16.10 -16.35
N ALA A 125 0.40 15.29 -16.12
CA ALA A 125 0.38 14.37 -15.01
C ALA A 125 1.46 13.29 -15.17
N THR A 126 2.19 12.99 -14.09
CA THR A 126 3.26 12.00 -14.05
C THR A 126 3.01 11.02 -12.93
N HIS A 127 3.08 9.72 -13.21
CA HIS A 127 2.99 8.67 -12.21
C HIS A 127 4.30 8.58 -11.41
N ILE A 128 4.14 8.39 -10.10
CA ILE A 128 5.25 8.21 -9.17
C ILE A 128 5.28 6.73 -8.77
N HIS A 129 6.28 6.00 -9.22
CA HIS A 129 6.49 4.60 -8.87
C HIS A 129 7.46 4.45 -7.69
N ALA A 130 8.65 5.03 -7.78
CA ALA A 130 9.63 5.01 -6.71
C ALA A 130 9.44 6.21 -5.78
N LEU A 131 9.52 5.97 -4.48
CA LEU A 131 9.45 6.99 -3.44
C LEU A 131 10.86 7.44 -3.06
N ASN A 132 11.02 8.71 -2.73
CA ASN A 132 12.29 9.22 -2.18
C ASN A 132 12.52 8.81 -0.73
N GLY A 133 11.45 8.36 -0.06
CA GLY A 133 11.42 7.85 1.30
C GLY A 133 10.64 6.55 1.36
N THR A 134 9.78 6.42 2.37
CA THR A 134 8.98 5.21 2.60
C THR A 134 7.50 5.53 2.78
N ALA A 135 6.67 4.56 2.41
CA ALA A 135 5.27 4.50 2.76
C ALA A 135 4.99 3.29 3.66
N SER A 136 4.15 3.48 4.67
CA SER A 136 3.58 2.39 5.46
C SER A 136 2.14 2.21 5.06
N VAL A 137 1.80 1.01 4.60
CA VAL A 137 0.47 0.67 4.10
C VAL A 137 -0.21 -0.25 5.09
N SER A 138 -1.39 0.14 5.58
CA SER A 138 -2.20 -0.64 6.51
C SER A 138 -3.57 -0.91 5.90
N VAL A 139 -3.94 -2.18 5.79
CA VAL A 139 -5.24 -2.60 5.24
C VAL A 139 -5.92 -3.59 6.17
N ALA A 140 -7.24 -3.65 6.11
CA ALA A 140 -7.99 -4.66 6.84
C ALA A 140 -7.64 -6.05 6.29
N TYR A 141 -7.34 -6.99 7.19
CA TYR A 141 -7.10 -8.38 6.87
C TYR A 141 -7.76 -9.26 7.93
N SER A 142 -8.67 -10.10 7.51
CA SER A 142 -9.30 -11.07 8.41
C SER A 142 -8.57 -12.39 8.30
N LEU A 143 -7.87 -12.79 9.37
CA LEU A 143 -7.25 -14.10 9.45
C LEU A 143 -8.30 -15.18 9.27
N LYS A 144 -8.06 -16.11 8.38
CA LYS A 144 -8.89 -17.30 8.18
C LYS A 144 -8.52 -18.36 9.22
N SER A 145 -9.41 -19.34 9.38
CA SER A 145 -9.11 -20.50 10.25
C SER A 145 -7.83 -21.19 9.77
N GLY A 146 -6.89 -21.41 10.67
CA GLY A 146 -5.59 -22.03 10.40
C GLY A 146 -4.49 -21.07 9.94
N GLU A 147 -4.78 -19.78 9.70
CA GLU A 147 -3.75 -18.79 9.41
C GLU A 147 -3.07 -18.29 10.69
N ASN A 148 -1.75 -18.18 10.63
CA ASN A 148 -0.90 -17.60 11.68
C ASN A 148 -0.46 -16.20 11.24
N ALA A 149 -0.74 -15.18 12.04
CA ALA A 149 -0.34 -13.81 11.76
C ALA A 149 1.17 -13.63 11.47
N ALA A 150 2.02 -14.45 12.10
CA ALA A 150 3.47 -14.43 11.88
C ALA A 150 3.89 -14.86 10.46
N HIS A 151 3.00 -15.55 9.73
CA HIS A 151 3.25 -16.03 8.37
C HIS A 151 2.57 -15.15 7.30
N LEU A 152 2.01 -14.00 7.69
CA LEU A 152 1.53 -13.02 6.74
C LEU A 152 2.70 -12.31 6.07
N VAL A 153 2.61 -12.18 4.76
CA VAL A 153 3.60 -11.48 3.94
C VAL A 153 2.89 -10.60 2.90
N ALA A 154 3.56 -9.54 2.48
CA ALA A 154 3.17 -8.78 1.32
C ALA A 154 4.20 -8.98 0.21
N TYR A 155 3.75 -9.08 -1.02
CA TYR A 155 4.60 -9.09 -2.20
C TYR A 155 4.34 -7.82 -3.01
N TYR A 156 5.39 -7.05 -3.27
CA TYR A 156 5.40 -6.08 -4.35
C TYR A 156 5.52 -6.84 -5.67
N LEU A 157 4.65 -6.56 -6.62
CA LEU A 157 4.66 -7.17 -7.95
C LEU A 157 4.89 -6.08 -9.00
N ALA A 158 6.08 -6.06 -9.60
CA ALA A 158 6.37 -5.17 -10.71
C ALA A 158 5.69 -5.64 -12.01
N GLU A 159 5.51 -4.74 -12.97
CA GLU A 159 4.85 -5.03 -14.25
C GLU A 159 5.58 -6.08 -15.09
N ASP A 160 6.91 -6.17 -14.96
CA ASP A 160 7.76 -7.15 -15.62
C ASP A 160 7.70 -8.55 -14.96
N GLY A 161 6.94 -8.70 -13.87
CA GLY A 161 6.80 -9.93 -13.10
C GLY A 161 7.91 -10.13 -12.06
N SER A 162 8.83 -9.20 -11.89
CA SER A 162 9.72 -9.22 -10.73
C SER A 162 8.92 -8.94 -9.45
N PHE A 163 9.38 -9.48 -8.33
CA PHE A 163 8.70 -9.31 -7.05
C PHE A 163 9.68 -9.17 -5.89
N GLU A 164 9.22 -8.49 -4.86
CA GLU A 164 9.91 -8.35 -3.59
C GLU A 164 9.00 -8.81 -2.44
N LYS A 165 9.54 -9.61 -1.54
CA LYS A 165 8.84 -10.05 -0.32
C LYS A 165 9.03 -9.00 0.77
N LEU A 166 7.93 -8.49 1.29
CA LEU A 166 7.89 -7.47 2.34
C LEU A 166 7.32 -8.08 3.63
N PRO A 167 7.95 -7.83 4.78
CA PRO A 167 7.43 -8.28 6.07
C PRO A 167 6.11 -7.56 6.39
N VAL A 168 5.17 -8.31 6.97
CA VAL A 168 3.89 -7.79 7.43
C VAL A 168 3.86 -7.81 8.96
N ILE A 169 3.39 -6.72 9.55
CA ILE A 169 3.02 -6.64 10.96
C ILE A 169 1.50 -6.70 11.03
N TYR A 170 0.96 -7.67 11.76
CA TYR A 170 -0.48 -7.81 11.96
C TYR A 170 -0.87 -7.33 13.36
N ASP A 171 -1.82 -6.41 13.41
CA ASP A 171 -2.43 -5.95 14.65
C ASP A 171 -3.77 -6.66 14.86
N ALA A 172 -3.79 -7.61 15.79
CA ALA A 172 -4.99 -8.38 16.10
C ALA A 172 -6.12 -7.55 16.74
N ALA A 173 -5.78 -6.43 17.41
CA ALA A 173 -6.78 -5.56 18.04
C ALA A 173 -7.59 -4.79 16.98
N THR A 174 -6.97 -4.40 15.88
CA THR A 174 -7.60 -3.64 14.79
C THR A 174 -7.91 -4.48 13.55
N GLY A 175 -7.40 -5.72 13.48
CA GLY A 175 -7.52 -6.57 12.28
C GLY A 175 -6.79 -6.00 11.06
N LYS A 176 -5.69 -5.28 11.27
CA LYS A 176 -4.94 -4.63 10.19
C LYS A 176 -3.61 -5.32 9.93
N ALA A 177 -3.32 -5.55 8.66
CA ALA A 177 -2.02 -5.95 8.15
C ALA A 177 -1.27 -4.72 7.63
N THR A 178 -0.05 -4.50 8.11
CA THR A 178 0.77 -3.33 7.77
C THR A 178 2.11 -3.77 7.20
N PHE A 179 2.51 -3.18 6.08
CA PHE A 179 3.84 -3.36 5.48
C PHE A 179 4.43 -2.01 5.07
N LYS A 180 5.76 -1.98 4.92
CA LYS A 180 6.49 -0.81 4.42
C LYS A 180 6.95 -1.05 3.00
N THR A 181 6.96 0.01 2.19
CA THR A 181 7.40 -0.02 0.80
C THR A 181 8.09 1.28 0.40
N THR A 182 8.97 1.19 -0.59
CA THR A 182 9.60 2.33 -1.28
C THR A 182 9.04 2.53 -2.69
N HIS A 183 7.99 1.79 -3.05
CA HIS A 183 7.36 1.86 -4.37
C HIS A 183 5.83 1.94 -4.24
N PHE A 184 5.21 2.61 -5.20
CA PHE A 184 3.78 2.50 -5.44
C PHE A 184 3.53 1.64 -6.68
N SER A 185 2.73 0.59 -6.52
CA SER A 185 2.41 -0.39 -7.56
C SER A 185 1.34 -1.37 -7.08
N THR A 186 1.40 -2.57 -7.62
CA THR A 186 0.56 -3.70 -7.21
C THR A 186 1.23 -4.46 -6.06
N PHE A 187 0.44 -4.75 -5.04
CA PHE A 187 0.84 -5.57 -3.88
C PHE A 187 -0.12 -6.73 -3.70
N VAL A 188 0.38 -7.82 -3.15
CA VAL A 188 -0.44 -8.97 -2.77
C VAL A 188 -0.13 -9.33 -1.32
N ILE A 189 -1.14 -9.29 -0.45
CA ILE A 189 -1.04 -9.77 0.92
C ILE A 189 -1.57 -11.19 0.96
N THR A 190 -0.78 -12.11 1.49
CA THR A 190 -1.12 -13.53 1.59
C THR A 190 -0.56 -14.14 2.85
N HIS A 191 -1.15 -15.26 3.28
CA HIS A 191 -0.58 -16.13 4.27
C HIS A 191 0.26 -17.20 3.56
N GLU A 192 1.51 -17.39 4.02
CA GLU A 192 2.40 -18.43 3.53
C GLU A 192 2.36 -19.63 4.47
N TYR A 193 1.62 -20.67 4.13
CA TYR A 193 1.62 -21.94 4.86
C TYR A 193 2.98 -22.65 4.82
N SER A 194 3.77 -22.36 3.78
CA SER A 194 5.13 -22.89 3.59
C SER A 194 6.23 -21.97 4.14
N SER A 195 5.93 -20.98 4.99
CA SER A 195 6.93 -20.00 5.44
C SER A 195 8.09 -20.64 6.22
N ASP A 196 7.86 -21.79 6.85
CA ASP A 196 8.90 -22.55 7.58
C ASP A 196 9.77 -23.42 6.68
N PHE A 197 9.46 -23.51 5.38
CA PHE A 197 10.20 -24.33 4.41
C PHE A 197 11.13 -23.48 3.56
N SER A 198 12.43 -23.67 3.72
CA SER A 198 13.45 -22.87 3.02
C SER A 198 13.53 -23.13 1.51
N ASP A 199 13.03 -24.26 1.06
CA ASP A 199 13.03 -24.70 -0.36
C ASP A 199 11.75 -24.35 -1.11
N VAL A 200 10.73 -23.82 -0.43
CA VAL A 200 9.45 -23.39 -1.04
C VAL A 200 9.40 -21.85 -1.07
N ASN A 201 9.41 -21.29 -2.26
CA ASN A 201 9.27 -19.84 -2.45
C ASN A 201 8.51 -19.53 -3.73
N LEU A 202 8.05 -18.28 -3.89
CA LEU A 202 7.18 -17.83 -4.98
C LEU A 202 7.75 -18.10 -6.40
N ARG A 203 9.06 -18.27 -6.56
CA ARG A 203 9.69 -18.59 -7.85
C ARG A 203 9.55 -20.06 -8.25
N LYS A 204 9.16 -20.92 -7.31
CA LYS A 204 9.00 -22.35 -7.59
C LYS A 204 7.64 -22.61 -8.22
N TRP A 205 7.60 -23.41 -9.27
CA TRP A 205 6.36 -23.76 -9.96
C TRP A 205 5.35 -24.48 -9.06
N PHE A 206 5.83 -25.16 -8.04
CA PHE A 206 5.02 -25.91 -7.07
C PHE A 206 4.62 -25.09 -5.82
N TYR A 207 4.95 -23.79 -5.76
CA TYR A 207 4.67 -22.93 -4.58
C TYR A 207 3.19 -22.96 -4.19
N ASN A 208 2.29 -22.72 -5.14
CA ASN A 208 0.86 -22.69 -4.87
C ASN A 208 0.30 -24.06 -4.47
N GLU A 209 0.82 -25.13 -5.06
CA GLU A 209 0.42 -26.51 -4.79
C GLU A 209 0.82 -26.94 -3.38
N VAL A 210 2.05 -26.63 -2.98
CA VAL A 210 2.54 -26.92 -1.64
C VAL A 210 1.76 -26.12 -0.59
N ASN A 211 1.57 -24.81 -0.79
CA ASN A 211 0.77 -24.01 0.14
C ASN A 211 -0.67 -24.52 0.24
N THR A 212 -1.28 -24.95 -0.87
CA THR A 212 -2.62 -25.56 -0.86
C THR A 212 -2.64 -26.88 -0.08
N ALA A 213 -1.63 -27.72 -0.22
CA ALA A 213 -1.54 -28.99 0.50
C ALA A 213 -1.37 -28.78 2.02
N LEU A 214 -0.57 -27.79 2.41
CA LEU A 214 -0.37 -27.41 3.81
C LEU A 214 -1.64 -26.77 4.40
N GLU A 215 -2.30 -25.85 3.67
CA GLU A 215 -3.56 -25.22 4.05
C GLU A 215 -4.65 -26.25 4.38
N ASN A 216 -4.74 -27.31 3.58
CA ASN A 216 -5.72 -28.39 3.75
C ASN A 216 -5.26 -29.51 4.70
N GLY A 217 -4.04 -29.41 5.28
CA GLY A 217 -3.50 -30.42 6.16
C GLY A 217 -3.13 -31.74 5.47
N TRP A 218 -3.01 -31.75 4.13
CA TRP A 218 -2.65 -32.96 3.35
C TRP A 218 -1.18 -33.31 3.46
N SER A 219 -0.35 -32.35 3.82
CA SER A 219 1.09 -32.53 4.06
C SER A 219 1.53 -31.69 5.25
N LYS A 220 2.57 -32.14 5.93
CA LYS A 220 3.25 -31.42 7.03
C LYS A 220 4.74 -31.23 6.76
N GLY A 221 5.20 -31.61 5.55
CA GLY A 221 6.62 -31.71 5.21
C GLY A 221 7.28 -32.98 5.78
N LEU A 222 8.52 -33.23 5.38
CA LEU A 222 9.32 -34.40 5.84
C LEU A 222 10.11 -34.06 7.12
N THR A 223 10.49 -32.80 7.29
CA THR A 223 11.19 -32.28 8.48
C THR A 223 10.56 -30.94 8.85
N ALA A 224 10.97 -30.36 9.99
CA ALA A 224 10.50 -29.03 10.42
C ALA A 224 10.80 -27.91 9.42
N THR A 225 11.69 -28.13 8.45
CA THR A 225 12.14 -27.12 7.47
C THR A 225 12.08 -27.59 6.01
N LYS A 226 11.54 -28.80 5.75
CA LYS A 226 11.39 -29.37 4.41
C LYS A 226 10.08 -30.14 4.25
#